data_b13cafbee64b4474662d24df8f467b0c
#
_entry.id   b13cafbee64b4474662d24df8f467b0c
#
_cell.length_a   1.000
_cell.length_b   1.000
_cell.length_c   1.000
_cell.angle_alpha   90.00
_cell.angle_beta   90.00
_cell.angle_gamma   90.00
#
_symmetry.space_group_name_H-M   'P 1'
#
loop_
_entity.id
_entity.type
_entity.pdbx_description
1 polymer ?
#
loop_
_entity_poly.entity_id
_entity_poly.type
_entity_poly.pdbx_seq_one_letter_code
_entity_poly.pdbx_strand_id
1 'polypeptide(L)'
;MVRMVVLSILLTARGKTAEHYLMIPAGQAARDQVLVEFDLPKGATVTAAKDSNGNIYPIQKNAGRGCVLLQTLKGDVKLALVAEARPPSEVKVERAGKKLKVSSGGKLLLEYQAEPGEFPRANIKPIFRRGGYIHPIYSLSGKVITDDFPPNHIHHHGVWFSWSLAEFEGRSTDFWNMGDGKGHVEFAALGENWSGPAHGGFNAKHRYIDLTGGAAKTALNEDWEVRILNRFPDQKFWVFDLSCTQKCASTAVKFPENRYGGVGLRGNWAWNGKDAVSFLTSEGISDRVKAHTTRGRWCDMHGVIDGQAVGIAVMGHPQNFRGPEPMRVHPTEPFFNFAPQQAGDFELKPGETHVARYRFVIHEGAPDKELLERIWAGYSKPPKVEVR
;
A
#
# COMPACT_ATOMS: atom_id res chain seq x y z
N MET A 1 -40.03 -7.68 -64.64
CA MET A 1 -39.99 -7.15 -63.30
C MET A 1 -39.83 -8.32 -62.28
N VAL A 2 -38.64 -8.58 -61.90
CA VAL A 2 -38.35 -9.65 -60.88
C VAL A 2 -38.21 -8.97 -59.52
N ARG A 3 -39.13 -9.28 -58.59
CA ARG A 3 -39.05 -8.83 -57.18
C ARG A 3 -38.06 -9.71 -56.41
N MET A 4 -36.96 -9.13 -55.99
CA MET A 4 -36.01 -9.75 -55.09
C MET A 4 -36.51 -9.61 -53.64
N VAL A 5 -36.86 -10.71 -53.01
CA VAL A 5 -37.17 -10.74 -51.60
C VAL A 5 -35.88 -10.87 -50.82
N VAL A 6 -35.51 -9.83 -50.07
CA VAL A 6 -34.38 -9.87 -49.12
C VAL A 6 -34.86 -10.46 -47.83
N LEU A 7 -34.43 -11.68 -47.54
CA LEU A 7 -34.70 -12.38 -46.28
C LEU A 7 -33.67 -11.89 -45.26
N SER A 8 -34.08 -10.99 -44.34
CA SER A 8 -33.24 -10.58 -43.21
C SER A 8 -33.21 -11.66 -42.18
N ILE A 9 -32.12 -12.38 -42.07
CA ILE A 9 -31.87 -13.33 -40.99
C ILE A 9 -31.47 -12.52 -39.75
N LEU A 10 -32.40 -12.33 -38.80
CA LEU A 10 -32.09 -11.88 -37.47
C LEU A 10 -31.33 -13.03 -36.74
N LEU A 11 -30.01 -12.95 -36.70
CA LEU A 11 -29.22 -13.74 -35.74
C LEU A 11 -29.51 -13.23 -34.32
N THR A 12 -30.42 -13.86 -33.61
CA THR A 12 -30.52 -13.72 -32.17
C THR A 12 -29.29 -14.38 -31.59
N ALA A 13 -28.33 -13.57 -31.13
CA ALA A 13 -27.22 -14.05 -30.30
C ALA A 13 -27.82 -14.60 -29.01
N ARG A 14 -28.07 -15.93 -28.97
CA ARG A 14 -28.31 -16.63 -27.72
C ARG A 14 -27.06 -16.44 -26.88
N GLY A 15 -27.14 -15.59 -25.83
CA GLY A 15 -26.10 -15.48 -24.83
C GLY A 15 -25.76 -16.87 -24.32
N LYS A 16 -24.51 -17.31 -24.52
CA LYS A 16 -24.02 -18.55 -23.89
C LYS A 16 -24.19 -18.38 -22.39
N THR A 17 -24.94 -19.29 -21.76
CA THR A 17 -24.97 -19.40 -20.30
C THR A 17 -23.55 -19.54 -19.81
N ALA A 18 -23.16 -18.78 -18.80
CA ALA A 18 -21.84 -18.90 -18.21
C ALA A 18 -21.64 -20.33 -17.69
N GLU A 19 -20.54 -20.96 -18.06
CA GLU A 19 -20.21 -22.33 -17.65
C GLU A 19 -19.63 -22.34 -16.22
N HIS A 20 -19.09 -21.20 -15.75
CA HIS A 20 -18.43 -21.08 -14.46
C HIS A 20 -18.88 -19.85 -13.67
N TYR A 21 -18.86 -19.98 -12.34
CA TYR A 21 -19.26 -18.93 -11.41
C TYR A 21 -18.26 -18.81 -10.27
N LEU A 22 -18.06 -17.58 -9.78
CA LEU A 22 -17.41 -17.32 -8.49
C LEU A 22 -18.48 -17.22 -7.42
N MET A 23 -18.36 -18.02 -6.37
CA MET A 23 -19.16 -17.94 -5.18
C MET A 23 -18.34 -17.26 -4.08
N ILE A 24 -18.75 -16.07 -3.67
CA ILE A 24 -17.99 -15.19 -2.76
C ILE A 24 -18.80 -14.96 -1.50
N PRO A 25 -18.48 -15.62 -0.38
CA PRO A 25 -19.19 -15.42 0.87
C PRO A 25 -18.81 -14.06 1.50
N ALA A 26 -19.83 -13.28 1.86
CA ALA A 26 -19.61 -11.98 2.50
C ALA A 26 -19.11 -12.09 3.94
N GLY A 27 -19.46 -13.15 4.65
CA GLY A 27 -19.28 -13.22 6.09
C GLY A 27 -20.26 -12.30 6.84
N GLN A 28 -19.92 -11.95 8.10
CA GLN A 28 -20.86 -11.25 8.99
C GLN A 28 -20.92 -9.73 8.78
N ALA A 29 -19.87 -9.12 8.24
CA ALA A 29 -19.75 -7.66 8.10
C ALA A 29 -19.51 -7.25 6.65
N ALA A 30 -20.04 -6.09 6.25
CA ALA A 30 -19.74 -5.47 4.97
C ALA A 30 -18.24 -5.16 4.88
N ARG A 31 -17.66 -5.32 3.68
CA ARG A 31 -16.25 -5.08 3.38
C ARG A 31 -16.16 -4.23 2.13
N ASP A 32 -15.21 -3.31 2.12
CA ASP A 32 -14.94 -2.47 0.96
C ASP A 32 -13.52 -2.74 0.42
N GLN A 33 -13.32 -2.45 -0.87
CA GLN A 33 -12.05 -2.64 -1.57
C GLN A 33 -11.52 -4.08 -1.46
N VAL A 34 -12.38 -5.03 -1.81
CA VAL A 34 -12.10 -6.46 -1.67
C VAL A 34 -11.48 -7.01 -2.96
N LEU A 35 -10.21 -7.38 -2.90
CA LEU A 35 -9.56 -8.12 -3.96
C LEU A 35 -9.89 -9.61 -3.79
N VAL A 36 -10.54 -10.18 -4.81
CA VAL A 36 -10.98 -11.56 -4.85
C VAL A 36 -10.09 -12.33 -5.80
N GLU A 37 -9.27 -13.22 -5.28
CA GLU A 37 -8.36 -14.06 -6.06
C GLU A 37 -8.92 -15.48 -6.18
N PHE A 38 -8.78 -16.11 -7.37
CA PHE A 38 -9.29 -17.45 -7.66
C PHE A 38 -8.47 -18.14 -8.74
N ASP A 39 -8.55 -19.47 -8.79
CA ASP A 39 -7.92 -20.25 -9.86
C ASP A 39 -8.81 -20.18 -11.11
N LEU A 40 -8.18 -19.87 -12.25
CA LEU A 40 -8.92 -19.82 -13.52
C LEU A 40 -9.34 -21.24 -13.96
N PRO A 41 -10.59 -21.43 -14.38
CA PRO A 41 -11.02 -22.72 -14.93
C PRO A 41 -10.16 -23.10 -16.14
N LYS A 42 -9.75 -24.37 -16.20
CA LYS A 42 -8.91 -24.89 -17.30
C LYS A 42 -9.59 -24.69 -18.65
N GLY A 43 -8.89 -24.08 -19.59
CA GLY A 43 -9.39 -23.83 -20.96
C GLY A 43 -10.42 -22.69 -21.08
N ALA A 44 -10.78 -22.01 -19.98
CA ALA A 44 -11.74 -20.92 -20.04
C ALA A 44 -11.14 -19.63 -20.60
N THR A 45 -11.83 -19.02 -21.57
CA THR A 45 -11.46 -17.72 -22.18
C THR A 45 -12.23 -16.57 -21.53
N VAL A 46 -12.27 -16.55 -20.20
CA VAL A 46 -13.01 -15.53 -19.44
C VAL A 46 -12.17 -14.24 -19.32
N THR A 47 -12.79 -13.06 -19.42
CA THR A 47 -12.15 -11.76 -19.30
C THR A 47 -12.80 -10.86 -18.25
N ALA A 48 -14.00 -11.24 -17.80
CA ALA A 48 -14.75 -10.50 -16.79
C ALA A 48 -15.59 -11.46 -15.91
N ALA A 49 -15.97 -10.96 -14.75
CA ALA A 49 -17.00 -11.53 -13.91
C ALA A 49 -18.21 -10.59 -13.91
N LYS A 50 -19.44 -11.13 -13.91
CA LYS A 50 -20.68 -10.39 -14.02
C LYS A 50 -21.66 -10.78 -12.94
N ASP A 51 -22.23 -9.81 -12.23
CA ASP A 51 -23.27 -10.04 -11.23
C ASP A 51 -24.68 -10.15 -11.84
N SER A 52 -25.67 -10.46 -11.01
CA SER A 52 -27.09 -10.57 -11.42
C SER A 52 -27.70 -9.24 -11.88
N ASN A 53 -27.10 -8.10 -11.52
CA ASN A 53 -27.54 -6.76 -11.92
C ASN A 53 -26.91 -6.31 -13.24
N GLY A 54 -26.01 -7.12 -13.81
CA GLY A 54 -25.31 -6.79 -15.04
C GLY A 54 -24.02 -6.00 -14.84
N ASN A 55 -23.58 -5.74 -13.61
CA ASN A 55 -22.29 -5.07 -13.36
C ASN A 55 -21.13 -5.99 -13.76
N ILE A 56 -20.14 -5.40 -14.45
CA ILE A 56 -19.00 -6.12 -15.01
C ILE A 56 -17.75 -5.78 -14.19
N TYR A 57 -17.07 -6.81 -13.72
CA TYR A 57 -15.81 -6.76 -12.98
C TYR A 57 -14.72 -7.36 -13.84
N PRO A 58 -13.75 -6.56 -14.34
CA PRO A 58 -12.67 -7.07 -15.18
C PRO A 58 -11.83 -8.10 -14.42
N ILE A 59 -11.48 -9.20 -15.08
CA ILE A 59 -10.55 -10.19 -14.53
C ILE A 59 -9.14 -9.80 -14.93
N GLN A 60 -8.29 -9.56 -13.94
CA GLN A 60 -6.85 -9.52 -14.13
C GLN A 60 -6.28 -10.93 -13.99
N LYS A 61 -5.43 -11.35 -14.94
CA LYS A 61 -4.86 -12.70 -14.97
C LYS A 61 -3.37 -12.67 -14.69
N ASN A 62 -2.91 -13.61 -13.88
CA ASN A 62 -1.50 -13.86 -13.65
C ASN A 62 -1.27 -15.35 -13.36
N ALA A 63 -0.38 -16.01 -14.11
CA ALA A 63 0.11 -17.38 -13.88
C ALA A 63 -0.99 -18.41 -13.55
N GLY A 64 -2.11 -18.42 -14.32
CA GLY A 64 -3.22 -19.37 -14.12
C GLY A 64 -4.23 -18.96 -13.06
N ARG A 65 -3.98 -17.86 -12.36
CA ARG A 65 -4.93 -17.24 -11.40
C ARG A 65 -5.62 -16.03 -12.03
N GLY A 66 -6.83 -15.77 -11.58
CA GLY A 66 -7.58 -14.56 -11.84
C GLY A 66 -7.80 -13.75 -10.58
N CYS A 67 -7.95 -12.45 -10.70
CA CYS A 67 -8.49 -11.62 -9.63
C CYS A 67 -9.49 -10.60 -10.17
N VAL A 68 -10.47 -10.26 -9.32
CA VAL A 68 -11.40 -9.16 -9.53
C VAL A 68 -11.41 -8.26 -8.30
N LEU A 69 -11.61 -6.97 -8.52
CA LEU A 69 -11.77 -6.01 -7.43
C LEU A 69 -13.26 -5.70 -7.25
N LEU A 70 -13.78 -5.90 -6.05
CA LEU A 70 -15.13 -5.51 -5.65
C LEU A 70 -15.07 -4.22 -4.85
N GLN A 71 -15.91 -3.24 -5.20
CA GLN A 71 -16.03 -2.00 -4.45
C GLN A 71 -16.53 -2.26 -3.05
N THR A 72 -17.61 -3.03 -2.95
CA THR A 72 -18.25 -3.43 -1.68
C THR A 72 -18.72 -4.88 -1.79
N LEU A 73 -18.49 -5.65 -0.73
CA LEU A 73 -19.02 -6.98 -0.53
C LEU A 73 -19.96 -6.96 0.68
N LYS A 74 -21.27 -7.02 0.40
CA LYS A 74 -22.34 -7.06 1.39
C LYS A 74 -23.33 -8.17 1.01
N GLY A 75 -23.41 -9.22 1.80
CA GLY A 75 -24.12 -10.45 1.43
C GLY A 75 -23.28 -11.33 0.48
N ASP A 76 -23.69 -12.60 0.35
CA ASP A 76 -23.03 -13.53 -0.57
C ASP A 76 -23.21 -13.08 -2.02
N VAL A 77 -22.14 -13.14 -2.79
CA VAL A 77 -22.13 -12.71 -4.19
C VAL A 77 -21.82 -13.88 -5.09
N LYS A 78 -22.63 -14.03 -6.15
CA LYS A 78 -22.41 -14.95 -7.26
C LYS A 78 -22.07 -14.15 -8.52
N LEU A 79 -20.90 -14.37 -9.10
CA LEU A 79 -20.48 -13.74 -10.33
C LEU A 79 -20.31 -14.79 -11.44
N ALA A 80 -20.97 -14.57 -12.57
CA ALA A 80 -20.76 -15.38 -13.76
C ALA A 80 -19.43 -15.02 -14.44
N LEU A 81 -18.60 -16.00 -14.75
CA LEU A 81 -17.38 -15.79 -15.54
C LEU A 81 -17.72 -15.70 -17.02
N VAL A 82 -17.39 -14.58 -17.67
CA VAL A 82 -17.81 -14.25 -19.03
C VAL A 82 -16.65 -13.76 -19.89
N ALA A 83 -16.78 -13.90 -21.22
CA ALA A 83 -15.87 -13.35 -22.21
C ALA A 83 -16.45 -12.02 -22.74
N GLU A 84 -16.35 -10.97 -21.94
CA GLU A 84 -16.82 -9.62 -22.34
C GLU A 84 -15.65 -8.65 -22.52
N ALA A 85 -15.88 -7.53 -23.22
CA ALA A 85 -14.87 -6.50 -23.43
C ALA A 85 -14.44 -5.87 -22.10
N ARG A 86 -13.15 -5.53 -21.98
CA ARG A 86 -12.60 -4.87 -20.79
C ARG A 86 -13.02 -3.41 -20.73
N PRO A 87 -13.36 -2.87 -19.55
CA PRO A 87 -13.48 -1.44 -19.36
C PRO A 87 -12.12 -0.74 -19.55
N PRO A 88 -12.12 0.53 -19.98
CA PRO A 88 -10.89 1.26 -20.35
C PRO A 88 -10.00 1.67 -19.17
N SER A 89 -10.52 1.62 -17.92
CA SER A 89 -9.76 2.07 -16.76
C SER A 89 -8.86 0.97 -16.21
N GLU A 90 -7.59 1.29 -16.02
CA GLU A 90 -6.60 0.42 -15.38
C GLU A 90 -5.63 1.25 -14.53
N VAL A 91 -4.96 0.58 -13.60
CA VAL A 91 -3.78 1.11 -12.93
C VAL A 91 -2.59 0.95 -13.87
N LYS A 92 -1.86 2.03 -14.12
CA LYS A 92 -0.64 2.04 -14.93
C LYS A 92 0.57 2.29 -14.06
N VAL A 93 1.61 1.51 -14.27
CA VAL A 93 2.92 1.66 -13.63
C VAL A 93 3.96 1.89 -14.71
N GLU A 94 4.63 3.04 -14.66
CA GLU A 94 5.57 3.46 -15.70
C GLU A 94 6.90 3.89 -15.08
N ARG A 95 8.01 3.46 -15.66
CA ARG A 95 9.33 3.94 -15.26
C ARG A 95 9.59 5.32 -15.87
N ALA A 96 9.98 6.26 -15.03
CA ALA A 96 10.36 7.63 -15.42
C ALA A 96 11.74 7.97 -14.84
N GLY A 97 12.79 7.60 -15.57
CA GLY A 97 14.18 7.76 -15.10
C GLY A 97 14.46 6.97 -13.82
N LYS A 98 14.77 7.68 -12.74
CA LYS A 98 15.13 7.12 -11.42
C LYS A 98 13.92 6.71 -10.56
N LYS A 99 12.70 6.83 -11.07
CA LYS A 99 11.47 6.59 -10.31
C LYS A 99 10.43 5.81 -11.09
N LEU A 100 9.44 5.27 -10.36
CA LEU A 100 8.21 4.76 -10.93
C LEU A 100 7.08 5.74 -10.66
N LYS A 101 6.21 5.94 -11.66
CA LYS A 101 4.95 6.69 -11.57
C LYS A 101 3.79 5.72 -11.64
N VAL A 102 2.83 5.88 -10.73
CA VAL A 102 1.63 5.06 -10.70
C VAL A 102 0.41 5.95 -10.86
N SER A 103 -0.43 5.63 -11.83
CA SER A 103 -1.65 6.37 -12.15
C SER A 103 -2.85 5.44 -12.30
N SER A 104 -4.06 5.96 -12.09
CA SER A 104 -5.33 5.28 -12.38
C SER A 104 -6.37 6.30 -12.83
N GLY A 105 -7.11 5.96 -13.90
CA GLY A 105 -8.11 6.85 -14.49
C GLY A 105 -7.54 8.20 -14.92
N GLY A 106 -6.30 8.22 -15.43
CA GLY A 106 -5.60 9.44 -15.87
C GLY A 106 -5.07 10.32 -14.74
N LYS A 107 -5.23 9.95 -13.46
CA LYS A 107 -4.69 10.68 -12.30
C LYS A 107 -3.42 10.01 -11.79
N LEU A 108 -2.37 10.80 -11.59
CA LEU A 108 -1.16 10.38 -10.88
C LEU A 108 -1.51 10.18 -9.41
N LEU A 109 -1.18 9.01 -8.85
CA LEU A 109 -1.50 8.63 -7.49
C LEU A 109 -0.28 8.67 -6.57
N LEU A 110 0.84 8.11 -7.02
CA LEU A 110 2.09 8.13 -6.27
C LEU A 110 3.31 8.01 -7.19
N GLU A 111 4.47 8.37 -6.64
CA GLU A 111 5.76 8.06 -7.21
C GLU A 111 6.60 7.28 -6.20
N TYR A 112 7.31 6.27 -6.68
CA TYR A 112 8.33 5.56 -5.91
C TYR A 112 9.70 6.04 -6.35
N GLN A 113 10.47 6.60 -5.42
CA GLN A 113 11.83 7.07 -5.63
C GLN A 113 12.78 5.86 -5.54
N ALA A 114 13.03 5.20 -6.67
CA ALA A 114 13.90 4.03 -6.70
C ALA A 114 15.36 4.43 -6.42
N GLU A 115 15.96 5.16 -7.33
CA GLU A 115 17.34 5.60 -7.20
C GLU A 115 17.42 6.99 -6.54
N PRO A 116 18.52 7.32 -5.85
CA PRO A 116 18.70 8.65 -5.26
C PRO A 116 18.56 9.77 -6.30
N GLY A 117 17.66 10.71 -6.03
CA GLY A 117 17.42 11.91 -6.84
C GLY A 117 18.32 13.08 -6.45
N GLU A 118 18.00 14.25 -7.02
CA GLU A 118 18.56 15.52 -6.56
C GLU A 118 17.88 15.97 -5.27
N PHE A 119 18.64 16.65 -4.41
CA PHE A 119 18.06 17.21 -3.20
C PHE A 119 17.12 18.39 -3.52
N PRO A 120 16.00 18.50 -2.79
CA PRO A 120 15.09 19.64 -2.98
C PRO A 120 15.69 20.98 -2.52
N ARG A 121 16.80 20.95 -1.76
CA ARG A 121 17.52 22.13 -1.24
C ARG A 121 19.02 21.88 -1.17
N ALA A 122 19.81 22.90 -1.50
CA ALA A 122 21.27 22.81 -1.54
C ALA A 122 21.95 22.56 -0.17
N ASN A 123 21.27 22.90 0.94
CA ASN A 123 21.83 22.77 2.28
C ASN A 123 21.67 21.37 2.90
N ILE A 124 21.13 20.40 2.16
CA ILE A 124 21.01 19.00 2.63
C ILE A 124 22.35 18.31 2.45
N LYS A 125 22.88 17.74 3.55
CA LYS A 125 24.16 17.02 3.53
C LYS A 125 24.06 15.74 2.69
N PRO A 126 25.12 15.36 1.94
CA PRO A 126 25.12 14.16 1.10
C PRO A 126 24.76 12.85 1.81
N ILE A 127 25.03 12.74 3.12
CA ILE A 127 24.72 11.57 3.93
C ILE A 127 23.21 11.22 3.92
N PHE A 128 22.33 12.20 3.66
CA PHE A 128 20.89 11.99 3.58
C PHE A 128 20.41 11.52 2.20
N ARG A 129 21.32 11.36 1.23
CA ARG A 129 20.95 10.93 -0.12
C ARG A 129 20.54 9.46 -0.12
N ARG A 130 19.27 9.19 -0.48
CA ARG A 130 18.76 7.84 -0.59
C ARG A 130 17.70 7.71 -1.68
N GLY A 131 17.44 6.48 -2.06
CA GLY A 131 16.24 6.01 -2.76
C GLY A 131 15.48 5.01 -1.88
N GLY A 132 14.54 4.28 -2.45
CA GLY A 132 13.80 3.22 -1.77
C GLY A 132 12.68 3.74 -0.86
N TYR A 133 11.85 4.69 -1.34
CA TYR A 133 10.71 5.22 -0.59
C TYR A 133 9.61 5.75 -1.54
N ILE A 134 8.40 5.92 -1.03
CA ILE A 134 7.24 6.44 -1.78
C ILE A 134 7.03 7.90 -1.44
N HIS A 135 7.22 8.78 -2.42
CA HIS A 135 6.91 10.22 -2.39
C HIS A 135 7.02 10.78 -3.82
N PRO A 136 6.15 11.70 -4.22
CA PRO A 136 4.94 12.15 -3.54
C PRO A 136 3.80 11.13 -3.58
N ILE A 137 2.86 11.26 -2.65
CA ILE A 137 1.54 10.62 -2.69
C ILE A 137 0.52 11.73 -2.92
N TYR A 138 -0.38 11.53 -3.88
CA TYR A 138 -1.36 12.54 -4.28
C TYR A 138 -2.78 12.17 -3.84
N SER A 139 -3.53 13.15 -3.36
CA SER A 139 -4.98 13.04 -3.24
C SER A 139 -5.64 13.07 -4.62
N LEU A 140 -6.92 12.75 -4.71
CA LEU A 140 -7.67 12.79 -5.98
C LEU A 140 -7.87 14.20 -6.52
N SER A 141 -7.82 15.22 -5.66
CA SER A 141 -7.77 16.64 -6.03
C SER A 141 -6.37 17.12 -6.48
N GLY A 142 -5.35 16.20 -6.48
CA GLY A 142 -3.99 16.48 -6.92
C GLY A 142 -3.11 17.13 -5.86
N LYS A 143 -3.52 17.16 -4.58
CA LYS A 143 -2.67 17.66 -3.49
C LYS A 143 -1.65 16.64 -3.09
N VAL A 144 -0.40 17.06 -2.90
CA VAL A 144 0.65 16.23 -2.33
C VAL A 144 0.43 16.12 -0.82
N ILE A 145 0.13 14.93 -0.32
CA ILE A 145 -0.19 14.72 1.11
C ILE A 145 1.00 14.27 1.94
N THR A 146 2.12 13.96 1.33
CA THR A 146 3.38 13.57 1.98
C THR A 146 4.44 14.65 1.87
N ASP A 147 5.51 14.54 2.66
CA ASP A 147 6.68 15.40 2.61
C ASP A 147 7.96 14.58 2.41
N ASP A 148 9.02 15.25 1.95
CA ASP A 148 10.33 14.64 1.70
C ASP A 148 11.45 15.59 2.14
N PHE A 149 12.39 15.07 2.93
CA PHE A 149 13.48 15.86 3.53
C PHE A 149 12.98 17.10 4.31
N PRO A 150 11.99 17.00 5.21
CA PRO A 150 11.52 18.16 5.94
C PRO A 150 12.65 18.80 6.76
N PRO A 151 12.69 20.14 6.89
CA PRO A 151 13.83 20.84 7.53
C PRO A 151 14.12 20.39 8.96
N ASN A 152 13.14 19.97 9.69
CA ASN A 152 13.24 19.53 11.10
C ASN A 152 13.60 18.04 11.26
N HIS A 153 13.40 17.22 10.21
CA HIS A 153 13.71 15.78 10.20
C HIS A 153 14.14 15.35 8.80
N ILE A 154 15.32 15.77 8.37
CA ILE A 154 15.84 15.59 6.99
C ILE A 154 15.87 14.11 6.55
N HIS A 155 15.93 13.16 7.49
CA HIS A 155 15.89 11.73 7.25
C HIS A 155 14.48 11.15 7.10
N HIS A 156 13.41 11.97 7.18
CA HIS A 156 12.05 11.54 6.91
C HIS A 156 11.70 11.66 5.42
N HIS A 157 10.89 10.70 4.96
CA HIS A 157 10.36 10.64 3.60
C HIS A 157 8.85 10.41 3.63
N GLY A 158 8.17 10.38 2.48
CA GLY A 158 6.72 10.16 2.44
C GLY A 158 6.29 8.88 3.14
N VAL A 159 6.56 7.71 2.52
CA VAL A 159 6.41 6.39 3.15
C VAL A 159 7.70 5.63 2.97
N TRP A 160 8.26 5.15 4.08
CA TRP A 160 9.48 4.34 4.11
C TRP A 160 9.42 3.28 5.20
N PHE A 161 10.29 2.29 5.13
CA PHE A 161 10.48 1.34 6.21
C PHE A 161 11.92 1.43 6.71
N SER A 162 12.13 1.44 8.02
CA SER A 162 13.46 1.39 8.62
C SER A 162 13.39 0.97 10.09
N TRP A 163 14.51 0.50 10.62
CA TRP A 163 14.72 0.20 12.04
C TRP A 163 15.65 1.22 12.66
N SER A 164 15.27 1.72 13.82
CA SER A 164 16.13 2.52 14.68
C SER A 164 16.71 1.62 15.77
N LEU A 165 17.82 2.04 16.33
CA LEU A 165 18.50 1.34 17.43
C LEU A 165 18.56 -0.17 17.17
N ALA A 166 19.52 -0.60 16.38
CA ALA A 166 19.78 -2.01 16.11
C ALA A 166 21.16 -2.41 16.63
N GLU A 167 21.38 -3.70 16.80
CA GLU A 167 22.68 -4.28 17.11
C GLU A 167 23.03 -5.31 16.01
N PHE A 168 24.17 -5.11 15.37
CA PHE A 168 24.69 -5.98 14.34
C PHE A 168 26.16 -6.32 14.62
N GLU A 169 26.48 -7.62 14.68
CA GLU A 169 27.81 -8.14 15.02
C GLU A 169 28.41 -7.53 16.30
N GLY A 170 27.57 -7.36 17.33
CA GLY A 170 27.97 -6.81 18.63
C GLY A 170 28.18 -5.29 18.65
N ARG A 171 27.83 -4.57 17.57
CA ARG A 171 27.94 -3.12 17.47
C ARG A 171 26.56 -2.47 17.36
N SER A 172 26.38 -1.31 18.02
CA SER A 172 25.16 -0.53 17.93
C SER A 172 25.13 0.24 16.58
N THR A 173 24.12 -0.02 15.78
CA THR A 173 23.85 0.62 14.48
C THR A 173 22.48 1.27 14.47
N ASP A 174 22.20 2.12 13.49
CA ASP A 174 20.92 2.80 13.31
C ASP A 174 20.65 3.00 11.81
N PHE A 175 19.61 2.37 11.31
CA PHE A 175 19.25 2.45 9.90
C PHE A 175 18.23 3.57 9.61
N TRP A 176 17.63 4.14 10.67
CA TRP A 176 16.64 5.22 10.59
C TRP A 176 17.29 6.60 10.59
N ASN A 177 18.17 6.86 11.59
CA ASN A 177 18.82 8.15 11.80
C ASN A 177 20.13 8.22 11.00
N MET A 178 20.03 8.13 9.68
CA MET A 178 21.20 8.06 8.79
C MET A 178 22.20 9.23 8.95
N GLY A 179 21.76 10.36 9.51
CA GLY A 179 22.62 11.50 9.83
C GLY A 179 23.74 11.21 10.84
N ASP A 180 23.58 10.17 11.65
CA ASP A 180 24.59 9.73 12.63
C ASP A 180 25.73 8.92 11.99
N GLY A 181 25.62 8.56 10.71
CA GLY A 181 26.65 7.84 9.96
C GLY A 181 26.84 6.38 10.41
N LYS A 182 25.91 5.81 11.18
CA LYS A 182 26.00 4.42 11.69
C LYS A 182 25.40 3.41 10.72
N GLY A 183 24.45 3.82 9.91
CA GLY A 183 23.78 2.95 8.94
C GLY A 183 22.76 3.70 8.11
N HIS A 184 22.21 3.03 7.13
CA HIS A 184 21.13 3.54 6.28
C HIS A 184 20.43 2.40 5.56
N VAL A 185 19.30 2.72 4.91
CA VAL A 185 18.63 1.83 3.96
C VAL A 185 18.87 2.37 2.56
N GLU A 186 19.29 1.50 1.64
CA GLU A 186 19.49 1.84 0.25
C GLU A 186 18.62 1.02 -0.70
N PHE A 187 18.27 1.60 -1.84
CA PHE A 187 17.68 0.90 -2.95
C PHE A 187 18.72 -0.04 -3.59
N ALA A 188 18.33 -1.28 -3.85
CA ALA A 188 19.19 -2.27 -4.48
C ALA A 188 18.77 -2.59 -5.92
N ALA A 189 17.48 -2.82 -6.17
CA ALA A 189 16.97 -3.14 -7.50
C ALA A 189 15.45 -2.95 -7.60
N LEU A 190 14.97 -2.71 -8.83
CA LEU A 190 13.57 -2.94 -9.18
C LEU A 190 13.40 -4.41 -9.59
N GLY A 191 12.31 -5.01 -9.15
CA GLY A 191 11.82 -6.27 -9.66
C GLY A 191 10.79 -6.08 -10.77
N GLU A 192 9.79 -6.97 -10.79
CA GLU A 192 8.66 -6.87 -11.71
C GLU A 192 7.82 -5.62 -11.42
N ASN A 193 7.31 -4.99 -12.48
CA ASN A 193 6.22 -4.04 -12.39
C ASN A 193 5.09 -4.48 -13.33
N TRP A 194 3.85 -4.19 -12.94
CA TRP A 194 2.68 -4.60 -13.70
C TRP A 194 1.59 -3.53 -13.68
N SER A 195 0.79 -3.53 -14.72
CA SER A 195 -0.41 -2.71 -14.86
C SER A 195 -1.63 -3.61 -15.04
N GLY A 196 -2.82 -3.13 -14.68
CA GLY A 196 -4.00 -3.94 -14.89
C GLY A 196 -5.31 -3.35 -14.39
N PRO A 197 -6.42 -4.01 -14.73
CA PRO A 197 -7.75 -3.50 -14.47
C PRO A 197 -8.22 -3.70 -13.02
N ALA A 198 -7.66 -4.63 -12.27
CA ALA A 198 -7.97 -4.80 -10.84
C ALA A 198 -6.94 -4.08 -9.96
N HIS A 199 -5.68 -4.19 -10.31
CA HIS A 199 -4.56 -3.52 -9.62
C HIS A 199 -3.33 -3.41 -10.53
N GLY A 200 -2.48 -2.44 -10.23
CA GLY A 200 -1.10 -2.38 -10.72
C GLY A 200 -0.14 -2.36 -9.55
N GLY A 201 1.15 -2.52 -9.81
CA GLY A 201 2.13 -2.52 -8.74
C GLY A 201 3.56 -2.76 -9.20
N PHE A 202 4.43 -2.89 -8.23
CA PHE A 202 5.86 -3.16 -8.48
C PHE A 202 6.50 -3.86 -7.29
N ASN A 203 7.62 -4.53 -7.57
CA ASN A 203 8.52 -5.07 -6.57
C ASN A 203 9.80 -4.24 -6.54
N ALA A 204 10.35 -4.04 -5.34
CA ALA A 204 11.63 -3.36 -5.13
C ALA A 204 12.43 -4.07 -4.06
N LYS A 205 13.76 -4.01 -4.18
CA LYS A 205 14.69 -4.58 -3.22
C LYS A 205 15.49 -3.47 -2.54
N HIS A 206 15.68 -3.62 -1.24
CA HIS A 206 16.49 -2.72 -0.42
C HIS A 206 17.52 -3.50 0.37
N ARG A 207 18.56 -2.79 0.84
CA ARG A 207 19.55 -3.31 1.76
C ARG A 207 19.69 -2.37 2.96
N TYR A 208 19.81 -2.93 4.12
CA TYR A 208 20.14 -2.23 5.36
C TYR A 208 21.65 -2.32 5.57
N ILE A 209 22.31 -1.21 5.48
CA ILE A 209 23.78 -1.13 5.48
C ILE A 209 24.27 -0.65 6.83
N ASP A 210 25.05 -1.49 7.51
CA ASP A 210 25.83 -1.13 8.68
C ASP A 210 27.14 -0.46 8.27
N LEU A 211 27.46 0.65 8.91
CA LEU A 211 28.69 1.44 8.69
C LEU A 211 29.62 1.42 9.91
N THR A 212 29.25 0.72 10.98
CA THR A 212 29.97 0.76 12.27
C THR A 212 31.21 -0.12 12.31
N GLY A 213 31.36 -1.03 11.34
CA GLY A 213 32.47 -1.99 11.28
C GLY A 213 33.69 -1.54 10.47
N GLY A 214 33.77 -0.24 10.10
CA GLY A 214 34.85 0.29 9.26
C GLY A 214 34.62 0.12 7.76
N ALA A 215 34.05 -1.00 7.31
CA ALA A 215 33.58 -1.21 5.95
C ALA A 215 32.05 -1.37 5.94
N ALA A 216 31.40 -0.85 4.89
CA ALA A 216 29.98 -0.99 4.69
C ALA A 216 29.60 -2.47 4.58
N LYS A 217 28.60 -2.93 5.37
CA LYS A 217 28.16 -4.32 5.39
C LYS A 217 26.64 -4.42 5.38
N THR A 218 26.10 -5.31 4.57
CA THR A 218 24.65 -5.55 4.55
C THR A 218 24.25 -6.36 5.78
N ALA A 219 23.39 -5.80 6.60
CA ALA A 219 22.79 -6.48 7.76
C ALA A 219 21.47 -7.19 7.37
N LEU A 220 20.59 -6.52 6.61
CA LEU A 220 19.32 -7.08 6.14
C LEU A 220 19.15 -6.88 4.64
N ASN A 221 18.49 -7.85 4.01
CA ASN A 221 17.87 -7.71 2.70
C ASN A 221 16.36 -7.53 2.89
N GLU A 222 15.76 -6.64 2.11
CA GLU A 222 14.33 -6.36 2.14
C GLU A 222 13.74 -6.41 0.74
N ASP A 223 12.61 -7.09 0.61
CA ASP A 223 11.77 -7.09 -0.59
C ASP A 223 10.48 -6.35 -0.31
N TRP A 224 10.15 -5.35 -1.14
CA TRP A 224 8.85 -4.68 -1.15
C TRP A 224 8.00 -5.19 -2.29
N GLU A 225 6.71 -5.41 -1.99
CA GLU A 225 5.63 -5.47 -2.98
C GLU A 225 4.69 -4.30 -2.68
N VAL A 226 4.49 -3.43 -3.69
CA VAL A 226 3.53 -2.33 -3.63
C VAL A 226 2.44 -2.61 -4.64
N ARG A 227 1.18 -2.67 -4.18
CA ARG A 227 0.01 -2.99 -4.99
C ARG A 227 -1.02 -1.88 -4.87
N ILE A 228 -1.32 -1.20 -5.96
CA ILE A 228 -2.31 -0.13 -6.01
C ILE A 228 -3.61 -0.70 -6.57
N LEU A 229 -4.70 -0.64 -5.82
CA LEU A 229 -6.00 -1.10 -6.27
C LEU A 229 -6.60 -0.10 -7.26
N ASN A 230 -7.28 -0.61 -8.28
CA ASN A 230 -7.94 0.27 -9.24
C ASN A 230 -9.10 1.02 -8.57
N ARG A 231 -9.43 2.18 -9.13
CA ARG A 231 -10.48 3.06 -8.60
C ARG A 231 -11.81 2.82 -9.29
N PHE A 232 -12.88 2.93 -8.51
CA PHE A 232 -14.22 3.09 -9.05
C PHE A 232 -14.52 4.58 -9.30
N PRO A 233 -15.29 4.96 -10.33
CA PRO A 233 -15.44 6.35 -10.76
C PRO A 233 -15.87 7.32 -9.66
N ASP A 234 -16.79 6.93 -8.80
CA ASP A 234 -17.42 7.80 -7.80
C ASP A 234 -16.71 7.81 -6.44
N GLN A 235 -15.58 7.09 -6.32
CA GLN A 235 -14.83 7.04 -5.08
C GLN A 235 -14.09 8.34 -4.79
N LYS A 236 -14.22 8.82 -3.55
CA LYS A 236 -13.46 9.96 -3.00
C LYS A 236 -12.16 9.54 -2.31
N PHE A 237 -11.69 8.33 -2.57
CA PHE A 237 -10.47 7.77 -2.01
C PHE A 237 -9.84 6.78 -3.00
N TRP A 238 -8.60 6.43 -2.73
CA TRP A 238 -7.91 5.33 -3.39
C TRP A 238 -7.02 4.59 -2.40
N VAL A 239 -6.57 3.40 -2.77
CA VAL A 239 -5.96 2.44 -1.84
C VAL A 239 -4.71 1.83 -2.45
N PHE A 240 -3.66 1.69 -1.62
CA PHE A 240 -2.54 0.83 -1.95
C PHE A 240 -2.10 -0.02 -0.76
N ASP A 241 -1.52 -1.17 -1.08
CA ASP A 241 -0.94 -2.11 -0.13
C ASP A 241 0.58 -2.08 -0.24
N LEU A 242 1.27 -2.16 0.88
CA LEU A 242 2.71 -2.34 1.00
C LEU A 242 2.97 -3.61 1.80
N SER A 243 3.73 -4.54 1.22
CA SER A 243 4.27 -5.71 1.92
C SER A 243 5.79 -5.61 1.95
N CYS A 244 6.38 -5.66 3.14
CA CYS A 244 7.82 -5.68 3.37
C CYS A 244 8.23 -7.06 3.89
N THR A 245 9.19 -7.69 3.24
CA THR A 245 9.74 -8.98 3.65
C THR A 245 11.23 -8.81 3.91
N GLN A 246 11.67 -9.05 5.15
CA GLN A 246 13.06 -8.86 5.57
C GLN A 246 13.70 -10.15 6.01
N LYS A 247 14.99 -10.31 5.67
CA LYS A 247 15.84 -11.42 6.06
C LYS A 247 17.23 -10.92 6.41
N CYS A 248 17.88 -11.57 7.38
CA CYS A 248 19.30 -11.35 7.63
C CYS A 248 20.13 -11.64 6.40
N ALA A 249 21.13 -10.80 6.12
CA ALA A 249 22.07 -11.05 5.04
C ALA A 249 23.09 -12.16 5.40
N SER A 250 23.50 -12.21 6.66
CA SER A 250 24.49 -13.18 7.15
C SER A 250 24.24 -13.60 8.60
N THR A 251 24.36 -12.68 9.55
CA THR A 251 24.22 -12.92 11.00
C THR A 251 22.92 -12.31 11.52
N ALA A 252 22.54 -12.67 12.74
CA ALA A 252 21.36 -12.11 13.41
C ALA A 252 21.49 -10.60 13.60
N VAL A 253 20.35 -9.91 13.54
CA VAL A 253 20.21 -8.50 13.88
C VAL A 253 19.25 -8.39 15.07
N LYS A 254 19.70 -7.74 16.13
CA LYS A 254 18.87 -7.45 17.30
C LYS A 254 18.30 -6.05 17.22
N PHE A 255 17.09 -5.89 17.70
CA PHE A 255 16.35 -4.64 17.76
C PHE A 255 15.92 -4.39 19.21
N PRO A 256 16.72 -3.64 19.98
CA PRO A 256 16.33 -3.23 21.32
C PRO A 256 15.05 -2.42 21.34
N GLU A 257 14.35 -2.40 22.45
CA GLU A 257 13.17 -1.56 22.66
C GLU A 257 13.48 -0.10 22.29
N ASN A 258 12.63 0.48 21.47
CA ASN A 258 12.73 1.89 21.08
C ASN A 258 11.36 2.46 20.74
N ARG A 259 11.23 3.78 20.91
CA ARG A 259 9.98 4.51 20.67
C ARG A 259 9.52 4.56 19.21
N TYR A 260 10.36 4.22 18.23
CA TYR A 260 10.04 4.14 16.79
C TYR A 260 10.91 3.12 16.08
N GLY A 261 10.47 2.69 14.90
CA GLY A 261 11.08 1.67 14.04
C GLY A 261 9.97 0.85 13.39
N GLY A 262 10.07 0.60 12.09
CA GLY A 262 9.05 -0.03 11.25
C GLY A 262 8.61 0.87 10.09
N VAL A 263 7.34 0.83 9.68
CA VAL A 263 6.82 1.69 8.61
C VAL A 263 6.62 3.12 9.11
N GLY A 264 7.22 4.09 8.44
CA GLY A 264 7.06 5.52 8.72
C GLY A 264 6.21 6.22 7.65
N LEU A 265 5.41 7.19 8.08
CA LEU A 265 4.66 8.10 7.23
C LEU A 265 4.94 9.53 7.65
N ARG A 266 5.44 10.35 6.72
CA ARG A 266 5.61 11.78 6.88
C ARG A 266 4.59 12.53 6.04
N GLY A 267 3.68 13.26 6.70
CA GLY A 267 2.68 14.12 6.06
C GLY A 267 3.26 15.44 5.59
N ASN A 268 2.49 16.14 4.75
CA ASN A 268 2.86 17.40 4.12
C ASN A 268 3.33 18.45 5.13
N TRP A 269 4.29 19.30 4.71
CA TRP A 269 4.83 20.38 5.54
C TRP A 269 3.76 21.36 6.06
N ALA A 270 2.69 21.62 5.29
CA ALA A 270 1.56 22.44 5.73
C ALA A 270 0.87 21.91 6.99
N TRP A 271 1.05 20.65 7.31
CA TRP A 271 0.51 20.00 8.51
C TRP A 271 1.43 20.06 9.73
N ASN A 272 2.60 20.73 9.64
CA ASN A 272 3.45 20.92 10.82
C ASN A 272 2.78 21.87 11.82
N GLY A 273 2.96 21.52 13.09
CA GLY A 273 2.35 22.24 14.20
C GLY A 273 1.28 21.40 14.90
N LYS A 274 0.99 21.80 16.13
CA LYS A 274 0.09 21.04 17.00
C LYS A 274 -1.33 20.94 16.45
N ASP A 275 -1.82 22.02 15.85
CA ASP A 275 -3.21 22.19 15.44
C ASP A 275 -3.41 22.14 13.91
N ALA A 276 -2.33 21.93 13.13
CA ALA A 276 -2.39 21.93 11.67
C ALA A 276 -2.80 20.57 11.07
N VAL A 277 -2.73 19.50 11.87
CA VAL A 277 -3.10 18.14 11.47
C VAL A 277 -3.82 17.43 12.60
N SER A 278 -4.84 16.67 12.24
CA SER A 278 -5.60 15.81 13.14
C SER A 278 -5.24 14.35 12.93
N PHE A 279 -5.39 13.57 13.99
CA PHE A 279 -5.27 12.11 13.96
C PHE A 279 -6.55 11.46 14.46
N LEU A 280 -6.85 10.28 13.95
CA LEU A 280 -7.94 9.43 14.43
C LEU A 280 -7.47 7.97 14.40
N THR A 281 -7.56 7.28 15.53
CA THR A 281 -7.24 5.85 15.58
C THR A 281 -8.50 4.99 15.43
N SER A 282 -8.33 3.71 15.10
CA SER A 282 -9.42 2.73 15.08
C SER A 282 -10.22 2.67 16.39
N GLU A 283 -9.57 2.97 17.50
CA GLU A 283 -10.20 3.01 18.83
C GLU A 283 -10.91 4.34 19.13
N GLY A 284 -10.91 5.28 18.16
CA GLY A 284 -11.59 6.59 18.29
C GLY A 284 -10.78 7.63 19.04
N ILE A 285 -9.49 7.41 19.28
CA ILE A 285 -8.62 8.36 19.97
C ILE A 285 -8.15 9.41 18.96
N SER A 286 -8.44 10.70 19.20
CA SER A 286 -7.96 11.83 18.39
C SER A 286 -6.86 12.64 19.09
N ASP A 287 -6.74 12.55 20.40
CA ASP A 287 -5.66 13.18 21.15
C ASP A 287 -4.33 12.50 20.83
N ARG A 288 -3.37 13.24 20.29
CA ARG A 288 -2.07 12.72 19.80
C ARG A 288 -1.21 12.16 20.92
N VAL A 289 -1.27 12.76 22.12
CA VAL A 289 -0.50 12.32 23.27
C VAL A 289 -1.08 11.00 23.81
N LYS A 290 -2.41 10.91 23.90
CA LYS A 290 -3.11 9.70 24.35
C LYS A 290 -3.01 8.56 23.34
N ALA A 291 -2.97 8.86 22.04
CA ALA A 291 -2.82 7.86 20.98
C ALA A 291 -1.39 7.28 20.91
N HIS A 292 -0.38 8.05 21.36
CA HIS A 292 1.01 7.59 21.38
C HIS A 292 1.18 6.39 22.31
N THR A 293 1.89 5.35 21.85
CA THR A 293 2.12 4.05 22.49
C THR A 293 0.89 3.13 22.62
N THR A 294 -0.30 3.59 22.24
CA THR A 294 -1.45 2.69 22.16
C THR A 294 -1.36 1.76 20.96
N ARG A 295 -2.14 0.69 20.97
CA ARG A 295 -2.26 -0.23 19.83
C ARG A 295 -3.53 0.06 19.05
N GLY A 296 -3.46 -0.03 17.73
CA GLY A 296 -4.61 0.20 16.88
C GLY A 296 -4.51 -0.60 15.58
N ARG A 297 -5.67 -0.88 14.98
CA ARG A 297 -5.75 -1.53 13.67
C ARG A 297 -5.36 -0.59 12.54
N TRP A 298 -5.70 0.68 12.70
CA TRP A 298 -5.36 1.75 11.78
C TRP A 298 -5.26 3.09 12.49
N CYS A 299 -4.53 4.01 11.88
CA CYS A 299 -4.46 5.42 12.27
C CYS A 299 -4.58 6.28 11.02
N ASP A 300 -5.47 7.25 11.08
CA ASP A 300 -5.66 8.28 10.07
C ASP A 300 -4.95 9.56 10.47
N MET A 301 -4.38 10.25 9.49
CA MET A 301 -3.78 11.57 9.58
C MET A 301 -4.40 12.46 8.50
N HIS A 302 -5.06 13.56 8.90
CA HIS A 302 -5.78 14.43 7.98
C HIS A 302 -5.68 15.90 8.34
N GLY A 303 -5.83 16.77 7.35
CA GLY A 303 -5.77 18.21 7.50
C GLY A 303 -6.10 18.93 6.21
N VAL A 304 -5.82 20.23 6.17
CA VAL A 304 -6.07 21.06 4.99
C VAL A 304 -4.75 21.35 4.27
N ILE A 305 -4.73 21.20 2.95
CA ILE A 305 -3.64 21.59 2.06
C ILE A 305 -4.21 22.47 0.96
N ASP A 306 -3.77 23.73 0.87
CA ASP A 306 -4.26 24.73 -0.10
C ASP A 306 -5.80 24.78 -0.18
N GLY A 307 -6.46 24.85 0.96
CA GLY A 307 -7.93 24.93 1.05
C GLY A 307 -8.69 23.62 0.84
N GLN A 308 -8.01 22.50 0.57
CA GLN A 308 -8.64 21.18 0.40
C GLN A 308 -8.41 20.32 1.64
N ALA A 309 -9.48 19.78 2.21
CA ALA A 309 -9.40 18.79 3.27
C ALA A 309 -9.03 17.44 2.65
N VAL A 310 -7.94 16.82 3.10
CA VAL A 310 -7.43 15.55 2.60
C VAL A 310 -6.79 14.75 3.75
N GLY A 311 -6.66 13.43 3.58
CA GLY A 311 -6.05 12.59 4.60
C GLY A 311 -5.47 11.29 4.05
N ILE A 312 -4.77 10.59 4.95
CA ILE A 312 -4.18 9.28 4.70
C ILE A 312 -4.30 8.42 5.96
N ALA A 313 -4.99 7.29 5.83
CA ALA A 313 -5.04 6.27 6.88
C ALA A 313 -4.03 5.16 6.59
N VAL A 314 -3.33 4.70 7.62
CA VAL A 314 -2.43 3.54 7.56
C VAL A 314 -3.03 2.42 8.40
N MET A 315 -3.20 1.25 7.79
CA MET A 315 -3.81 0.06 8.39
C MET A 315 -2.79 -1.06 8.53
N GLY A 316 -2.60 -1.58 9.75
CA GLY A 316 -1.76 -2.75 9.99
C GLY A 316 -2.52 -4.06 9.74
N HIS A 317 -1.86 -5.05 9.14
CA HIS A 317 -2.45 -6.38 8.98
C HIS A 317 -2.42 -7.13 10.33
N PRO A 318 -3.48 -7.88 10.69
CA PRO A 318 -3.55 -8.57 12.00
C PRO A 318 -2.46 -9.64 12.19
N GLN A 319 -1.85 -10.12 11.11
CA GLN A 319 -0.74 -11.08 11.15
C GLN A 319 0.65 -10.42 11.22
N ASN A 320 0.73 -9.10 11.28
CA ASN A 320 2.01 -8.43 11.50
C ASN A 320 2.58 -8.82 12.85
N PHE A 321 3.91 -8.81 12.93
CA PHE A 321 4.61 -9.03 14.19
C PHE A 321 4.12 -8.04 15.25
N ARG A 322 3.65 -8.56 16.39
CA ARG A 322 3.04 -7.78 17.49
C ARG A 322 1.74 -7.05 17.12
N GLY A 323 1.04 -7.52 16.07
CA GLY A 323 -0.26 -6.97 15.67
C GLY A 323 -1.37 -7.19 16.73
N PRO A 324 -2.26 -6.19 17.00
CA PRO A 324 -2.17 -4.81 16.54
C PRO A 324 -0.90 -4.12 17.06
N GLU A 325 -0.18 -3.46 16.15
CA GLU A 325 1.12 -2.88 16.46
C GLU A 325 1.00 -1.63 17.35
N PRO A 326 1.97 -1.36 18.23
CA PRO A 326 2.06 -0.08 18.93
C PRO A 326 2.24 1.06 17.92
N MET A 327 1.69 2.23 18.25
CA MET A 327 1.69 3.41 17.38
C MET A 327 2.58 4.52 17.94
N ARG A 328 3.42 5.10 17.09
CA ARG A 328 4.10 6.37 17.33
C ARG A 328 3.31 7.47 16.64
N VAL A 329 2.50 8.21 17.39
CA VAL A 329 1.88 9.45 16.95
C VAL A 329 2.72 10.60 17.47
N HIS A 330 3.23 11.46 16.56
CA HIS A 330 4.08 12.58 16.99
C HIS A 330 3.23 13.72 17.57
N PRO A 331 3.61 14.33 18.70
CA PRO A 331 2.77 15.31 19.39
C PRO A 331 2.58 16.64 18.62
N THR A 332 3.51 17.01 17.74
CA THR A 332 3.49 18.30 17.06
C THR A 332 3.70 18.23 15.55
N GLU A 333 4.17 17.09 15.02
CA GLU A 333 4.49 16.95 13.60
C GLU A 333 3.54 15.99 12.88
N PRO A 334 3.38 16.11 11.57
CA PRO A 334 2.61 15.18 10.76
C PRO A 334 3.40 13.87 10.52
N PHE A 335 3.68 13.16 11.62
CA PHE A 335 4.44 11.93 11.57
C PHE A 335 3.72 10.83 12.34
N PHE A 336 3.59 9.70 11.65
CA PHE A 336 3.04 8.45 12.17
C PHE A 336 3.99 7.29 11.87
N ASN A 337 4.04 6.32 12.79
CA ASN A 337 4.79 5.09 12.62
C ASN A 337 4.09 3.95 13.37
N PHE A 338 3.86 2.82 12.70
CA PHE A 338 3.66 1.57 13.41
C PHE A 338 5.01 1.09 13.92
N ALA A 339 5.15 1.01 15.24
CA ALA A 339 6.42 0.90 15.92
C ALA A 339 6.51 -0.37 16.79
N PRO A 340 6.66 -1.56 16.18
CA PRO A 340 6.73 -2.81 16.96
C PRO A 340 7.90 -2.86 17.96
N GLN A 341 8.96 -2.05 17.78
CA GLN A 341 10.06 -1.91 18.75
C GLN A 341 9.60 -1.37 20.11
N GLN A 342 8.49 -0.63 20.20
CA GLN A 342 7.95 -0.15 21.50
C GLN A 342 7.51 -1.27 22.46
N ALA A 343 7.32 -2.47 21.95
CA ALA A 343 6.82 -3.59 22.75
C ALA A 343 7.94 -4.52 23.25
N GLY A 344 9.17 -4.00 23.36
CA GLY A 344 10.35 -4.70 23.88
C GLY A 344 11.32 -5.16 22.79
N ASP A 345 12.43 -5.75 23.22
CA ASP A 345 13.48 -6.27 22.36
C ASP A 345 12.99 -7.42 21.48
N PHE A 346 13.59 -7.56 20.30
CA PHE A 346 13.46 -8.74 19.46
C PHE A 346 14.70 -8.96 18.61
N GLU A 347 14.79 -10.11 18.01
CA GLU A 347 15.91 -10.50 17.14
C GLU A 347 15.36 -11.14 15.87
N LEU A 348 15.97 -10.85 14.74
CA LEU A 348 15.78 -11.59 13.49
C LEU A 348 17.01 -12.44 13.26
N LYS A 349 16.84 -13.75 13.13
CA LYS A 349 17.93 -14.71 12.96
C LYS A 349 18.08 -15.16 11.53
N PRO A 350 19.27 -15.63 11.10
CA PRO A 350 19.45 -16.27 9.81
C PRO A 350 18.44 -17.43 9.62
N GLY A 351 17.79 -17.46 8.46
CA GLY A 351 16.72 -18.41 8.15
C GLY A 351 15.31 -17.96 8.54
N GLU A 352 15.17 -16.97 9.43
CA GLU A 352 13.89 -16.37 9.75
C GLU A 352 13.49 -15.29 8.73
N THR A 353 12.20 -15.04 8.65
CA THR A 353 11.62 -14.02 7.77
C THR A 353 10.70 -13.12 8.58
N HIS A 354 10.96 -11.82 8.58
CA HIS A 354 10.04 -10.82 9.09
C HIS A 354 9.17 -10.30 7.93
N VAL A 355 7.85 -10.39 8.09
CA VAL A 355 6.89 -9.89 7.10
C VAL A 355 5.96 -8.89 7.76
N ALA A 356 5.94 -7.67 7.22
CA ALA A 356 5.05 -6.60 7.65
C ALA A 356 4.17 -6.15 6.47
N ARG A 357 2.86 -6.02 6.69
CA ARG A 357 1.88 -5.67 5.66
C ARG A 357 1.05 -4.50 6.11
N TYR A 358 0.87 -3.53 5.22
CA TYR A 358 0.11 -2.31 5.49
C TYR A 358 -0.76 -1.96 4.30
N ARG A 359 -1.95 -1.43 4.59
CA ARG A 359 -2.83 -0.81 3.60
C ARG A 359 -2.90 0.69 3.88
N PHE A 360 -2.81 1.48 2.83
CA PHE A 360 -2.94 2.93 2.88
C PHE A 360 -4.21 3.34 2.16
N VAL A 361 -4.99 4.22 2.79
CA VAL A 361 -6.21 4.79 2.21
C VAL A 361 -6.02 6.29 2.12
N ILE A 362 -6.00 6.81 0.92
CA ILE A 362 -5.88 8.25 0.65
C ILE A 362 -7.27 8.79 0.35
N HIS A 363 -7.73 9.79 1.08
CA HIS A 363 -9.10 10.25 0.98
C HIS A 363 -9.22 11.78 0.89
N GLU A 364 -10.31 12.22 0.29
CA GLU A 364 -10.78 13.60 0.32
C GLU A 364 -11.67 13.81 1.54
N GLY A 365 -11.63 15.04 2.11
CA GLY A 365 -12.46 15.38 3.26
C GLY A 365 -11.96 14.81 4.58
N ALA A 366 -12.83 14.85 5.59
CA ALA A 366 -12.60 14.23 6.89
C ALA A 366 -12.66 12.69 6.78
N PRO A 367 -11.99 11.95 7.70
CA PRO A 367 -12.05 10.50 7.70
C PRO A 367 -13.46 9.99 8.02
N ASP A 368 -13.92 9.03 7.23
CA ASP A 368 -15.13 8.23 7.52
C ASP A 368 -14.69 6.95 8.25
N LYS A 369 -14.90 6.92 9.57
CA LYS A 369 -14.52 5.79 10.43
C LYS A 369 -15.16 4.47 9.99
N GLU A 370 -16.44 4.50 9.60
CA GLU A 370 -17.15 3.29 9.18
C GLU A 370 -16.60 2.76 7.86
N LEU A 371 -16.29 3.63 6.91
CA LEU A 371 -15.63 3.27 5.67
C LEU A 371 -14.24 2.66 5.93
N LEU A 372 -13.43 3.28 6.79
CA LEU A 372 -12.11 2.75 7.15
C LEU A 372 -12.20 1.36 7.80
N GLU A 373 -13.20 1.13 8.67
CA GLU A 373 -13.45 -0.20 9.25
C GLU A 373 -13.83 -1.23 8.18
N ARG A 374 -14.68 -0.89 7.20
CA ARG A 374 -15.05 -1.80 6.11
C ARG A 374 -13.87 -2.09 5.19
N ILE A 375 -13.02 -1.09 4.89
CA ILE A 375 -11.80 -1.28 4.11
C ILE A 375 -10.81 -2.18 4.86
N TRP A 376 -10.62 -1.96 6.17
CA TRP A 376 -9.77 -2.80 6.99
C TRP A 376 -10.29 -4.25 7.05
N ALA A 377 -11.60 -4.44 7.17
CA ALA A 377 -12.21 -5.77 7.15
C ALA A 377 -11.98 -6.50 5.81
N GLY A 378 -12.06 -5.78 4.69
CA GLY A 378 -11.77 -6.31 3.35
C GLY A 378 -10.30 -6.71 3.17
N TYR A 379 -9.39 -5.96 3.79
CA TYR A 379 -7.96 -6.19 3.76
C TYR A 379 -7.51 -7.33 4.69
N SER A 380 -7.97 -7.30 5.94
CA SER A 380 -7.51 -8.22 6.98
C SER A 380 -8.07 -9.65 6.86
N LYS A 381 -9.24 -9.79 6.20
CA LYS A 381 -9.95 -11.06 6.07
C LYS A 381 -10.54 -11.21 4.64
N PRO A 382 -9.69 -11.42 3.62
CA PRO A 382 -10.20 -11.64 2.27
C PRO A 382 -11.14 -12.87 2.24
N PRO A 383 -12.20 -12.85 1.40
CA PRO A 383 -13.13 -13.96 1.32
C PRO A 383 -12.47 -15.20 0.71
N LYS A 384 -12.86 -16.38 1.17
CA LYS A 384 -12.54 -17.63 0.48
C LYS A 384 -13.51 -17.80 -0.67
N VAL A 385 -13.00 -17.98 -1.87
CA VAL A 385 -13.79 -18.05 -3.10
C VAL A 385 -13.84 -19.48 -3.61
N GLU A 386 -15.03 -19.90 -4.06
CA GLU A 386 -15.20 -21.17 -4.77
C GLU A 386 -15.50 -20.88 -6.24
N VAL A 387 -14.83 -21.59 -7.13
CA VAL A 387 -15.15 -21.62 -8.56
C VAL A 387 -16.02 -22.85 -8.82
N ARG A 388 -17.23 -22.64 -9.36
CA ARG A 388 -18.20 -23.71 -9.67
C ARG A 388 -18.54 -23.71 -11.15
#